data_8b83b461d2225497b28c7a7042cc7c2f
#
_entry.id   8b83b461d2225497b28c7a7042cc7c2f
#
_cell.length_a   1.000
_cell.length_b   1.000
_cell.length_c   1.000
_cell.angle_alpha   90.00
_cell.angle_beta   90.00
_cell.angle_gamma   90.00
#
_symmetry.space_group_name_H-M   'P 1'
#
loop_
_entity.id
_entity.type
_entity.pdbx_description
1 polymer ?
#
loop_
_entity_poly.entity_id
_entity_poly.type
_entity_poly.pdbx_seq_one_letter_code
_entity_poly.pdbx_strand_id
1 'polypeptide(L)'
;MSVALALLVAACGGGGDGGQAGGEACPEDGVALAFFGPLTGPNSPQLGINIRDGAQLAINQYMEGNPSCPVELVQFDSQADPAQAPALAQQAVQNEKIVAVIGPTYSGESNVANPIFDEAGLPIVTASATAVGLSTNGWDIFHRAVGNDNAQGPAAAAYIAETLGASRVSVIDDRSEYGLGIATIVREGLGDLAVHNDAIDASQQDYSSTVNGVRAANVDAIFFAGYYQQGGLLLKQLRDAGVTATFVSDDGSRDERLIEVAGGPAITEGVLLTCPCTPNGELQGGEEFVAAYTEAYGGAPGIYSSEGFDVTNMLLEAISEGNVGRPSINEWLDTASYQGLTKTLQFEENGELPSSTIYMYEVQGGQIVPLGPIG
;
A
#
# COMPACT_ATOMS: atom_id res chain seq x y z
N MET A 1 -69.10 -58.15 2.69
CA MET A 1 -67.66 -58.01 2.48
C MET A 1 -67.37 -56.52 2.37
N SER A 2 -67.00 -55.91 3.49
CA SER A 2 -66.71 -54.47 3.56
C SER A 2 -65.24 -54.32 3.89
N VAL A 3 -64.47 -53.63 3.00
CA VAL A 3 -63.06 -53.32 3.18
C VAL A 3 -63.01 -51.91 3.77
N ALA A 4 -62.48 -51.79 4.98
CA ALA A 4 -62.21 -50.50 5.61
C ALA A 4 -60.85 -50.00 5.21
N LEU A 5 -60.79 -48.79 4.64
CA LEU A 5 -59.60 -48.07 4.28
C LEU A 5 -59.21 -47.15 5.45
N ALA A 6 -58.10 -47.39 6.11
CA ALA A 6 -57.58 -46.55 7.16
C ALA A 6 -56.72 -45.42 6.55
N LEU A 7 -57.15 -44.17 6.75
CA LEU A 7 -56.37 -42.98 6.44
C LEU A 7 -55.35 -42.69 7.57
N LEU A 8 -54.06 -42.74 7.26
CA LEU A 8 -53.03 -42.23 8.12
C LEU A 8 -52.83 -40.73 7.82
N VAL A 9 -53.14 -39.91 8.81
CA VAL A 9 -52.82 -38.46 8.79
C VAL A 9 -51.39 -38.32 9.30
N ALA A 10 -50.46 -37.91 8.41
CA ALA A 10 -49.14 -37.49 8.78
C ALA A 10 -49.16 -36.01 9.16
N ALA A 11 -48.91 -35.68 10.42
CA ALA A 11 -48.72 -34.34 10.91
C ALA A 11 -47.33 -33.86 10.48
N CYS A 12 -47.27 -32.89 9.55
CA CYS A 12 -46.07 -32.12 9.30
C CYS A 12 -45.83 -31.12 10.44
N GLY A 13 -44.85 -31.41 11.30
CA GLY A 13 -44.33 -30.44 12.22
C GLY A 13 -43.46 -29.45 11.44
N GLY A 14 -43.88 -28.18 11.37
CA GLY A 14 -43.07 -27.11 10.83
C GLY A 14 -41.91 -26.76 11.81
N GLY A 15 -40.72 -27.20 11.47
CA GLY A 15 -39.48 -26.64 11.99
C GLY A 15 -39.20 -25.35 11.23
N GLY A 16 -39.18 -24.20 11.92
CA GLY A 16 -38.72 -22.97 11.35
C GLY A 16 -37.19 -23.07 11.14
N ASP A 17 -36.80 -23.24 9.91
CA ASP A 17 -35.42 -22.93 9.50
C ASP A 17 -35.24 -21.43 9.63
N GLY A 18 -34.56 -20.99 10.70
CA GLY A 18 -33.85 -19.73 10.71
C GLY A 18 -32.74 -19.84 9.66
N GLY A 19 -32.88 -19.12 8.55
CA GLY A 19 -31.85 -19.05 7.53
C GLY A 19 -30.57 -18.49 8.16
N GLN A 20 -29.66 -19.37 8.55
CA GLN A 20 -28.25 -19.02 8.55
C GLN A 20 -27.87 -18.83 7.08
N ALA A 21 -27.37 -17.64 6.74
CA ALA A 21 -26.65 -17.42 5.51
C ALA A 21 -25.51 -18.46 5.52
N GLY A 22 -25.61 -19.48 4.66
CA GLY A 22 -24.65 -20.56 4.61
C GLY A 22 -23.37 -20.06 3.96
N GLY A 23 -22.39 -19.67 4.78
CA GLY A 23 -21.04 -19.47 4.32
C GLY A 23 -20.50 -20.76 3.68
N GLU A 24 -19.56 -20.61 2.77
CA GLU A 24 -18.86 -21.73 2.16
C GLU A 24 -18.07 -22.51 3.23
N ALA A 25 -18.03 -23.85 3.13
CA ALA A 25 -17.24 -24.63 4.08
C ALA A 25 -15.74 -24.44 3.79
N CYS A 26 -14.96 -24.10 4.80
CA CYS A 26 -13.52 -24.04 4.66
C CYS A 26 -12.96 -25.41 4.23
N PRO A 27 -12.04 -25.46 3.24
CA PRO A 27 -11.32 -26.68 2.89
C PRO A 27 -10.58 -27.29 4.10
N GLU A 28 -10.43 -28.61 4.16
CA GLU A 28 -9.76 -29.30 5.29
C GLU A 28 -8.33 -28.80 5.51
N ASP A 29 -7.62 -28.40 4.45
CA ASP A 29 -6.25 -27.89 4.46
C ASP A 29 -6.18 -26.35 4.42
N GLY A 30 -7.30 -25.66 4.68
CA GLY A 30 -7.39 -24.22 4.77
C GLY A 30 -7.33 -23.49 3.42
N VAL A 31 -7.15 -22.18 3.48
CA VAL A 31 -6.99 -21.28 2.33
C VAL A 31 -5.65 -20.53 2.40
N ALA A 32 -5.30 -19.81 1.35
CA ALA A 32 -4.09 -18.99 1.32
C ALA A 32 -4.43 -17.53 0.96
N LEU A 33 -3.70 -16.61 1.57
CA LEU A 33 -3.58 -15.23 1.12
C LEU A 33 -2.24 -15.10 0.37
N ALA A 34 -2.21 -14.37 -0.73
CA ALA A 34 -0.98 -14.07 -1.43
C ALA A 34 -0.44 -12.71 -0.98
N PHE A 35 0.83 -12.64 -0.62
CA PHE A 35 1.56 -11.37 -0.63
C PHE A 35 2.19 -11.19 -2.01
N PHE A 36 2.01 -10.01 -2.62
CA PHE A 36 2.55 -9.70 -3.93
C PHE A 36 3.30 -8.37 -3.91
N GLY A 37 4.62 -8.42 -4.01
CA GLY A 37 5.48 -7.23 -3.97
C GLY A 37 6.95 -7.58 -3.83
N PRO A 38 7.85 -6.57 -3.79
CA PRO A 38 9.28 -6.80 -3.69
C PRO A 38 9.67 -7.27 -2.28
N LEU A 39 10.46 -8.33 -2.22
CA LEU A 39 11.12 -8.83 -1.01
C LEU A 39 12.64 -8.79 -1.15
N THR A 40 13.13 -8.78 -2.40
CA THR A 40 14.54 -8.70 -2.74
C THR A 40 14.74 -7.72 -3.90
N GLY A 41 15.99 -7.55 -4.33
CA GLY A 41 16.33 -6.71 -5.49
C GLY A 41 16.87 -5.32 -5.09
N PRO A 42 17.35 -4.54 -6.09
CA PRO A 42 18.00 -3.26 -5.85
C PRO A 42 17.03 -2.07 -5.72
N ASN A 43 15.75 -2.25 -6.05
CA ASN A 43 14.79 -1.17 -6.16
C ASN A 43 13.87 -1.10 -4.94
N SER A 44 14.39 -0.58 -3.84
CA SER A 44 13.61 -0.24 -2.62
C SER A 44 12.73 -1.39 -2.05
N PRO A 45 13.25 -2.61 -1.85
CA PRO A 45 12.43 -3.77 -1.44
C PRO A 45 11.83 -3.61 -0.04
N GLN A 46 12.31 -2.67 0.76
CA GLN A 46 11.90 -2.53 2.16
C GLN A 46 10.41 -2.24 2.33
N LEU A 47 9.82 -1.48 1.43
CA LEU A 47 8.39 -1.20 1.46
C LEU A 47 7.55 -2.50 1.37
N GLY A 48 7.92 -3.40 0.46
CA GLY A 48 7.28 -4.72 0.37
C GLY A 48 7.55 -5.59 1.59
N ILE A 49 8.78 -5.60 2.11
CA ILE A 49 9.14 -6.34 3.33
C ILE A 49 8.29 -5.89 4.51
N ASN A 50 8.12 -4.58 4.70
CA ASN A 50 7.34 -4.03 5.80
C ASN A 50 5.87 -4.48 5.75
N ILE A 51 5.25 -4.42 4.56
CA ILE A 51 3.86 -4.86 4.35
C ILE A 51 3.73 -6.37 4.59
N ARG A 52 4.66 -7.19 4.04
CA ARG A 52 4.70 -8.63 4.23
C ARG A 52 4.83 -8.99 5.71
N ASP A 53 5.67 -8.28 6.45
CA ASP A 53 5.88 -8.52 7.88
C ASP A 53 4.62 -8.20 8.69
N GLY A 54 3.93 -7.10 8.37
CA GLY A 54 2.62 -6.79 8.95
C GLY A 54 1.58 -7.87 8.65
N ALA A 55 1.49 -8.31 7.40
CA ALA A 55 0.60 -9.38 6.98
C ALA A 55 0.90 -10.71 7.66
N GLN A 56 2.17 -11.08 7.74
CA GLN A 56 2.59 -12.33 8.40
C GLN A 56 2.31 -12.30 9.90
N LEU A 57 2.48 -11.14 10.56
CA LEU A 57 2.14 -10.99 11.97
C LEU A 57 0.63 -11.22 12.21
N ALA A 58 -0.23 -10.63 11.38
CA ALA A 58 -1.67 -10.82 11.46
C ALA A 58 -2.06 -12.31 11.31
N ILE A 59 -1.50 -13.00 10.32
CA ILE A 59 -1.76 -14.44 10.11
C ILE A 59 -1.26 -15.27 11.29
N ASN A 60 -0.07 -14.97 11.84
CA ASN A 60 0.45 -15.69 12.98
C ASN A 60 -0.48 -15.57 14.19
N GLN A 61 -0.95 -14.35 14.51
CA GLN A 61 -1.90 -14.11 15.60
C GLN A 61 -3.24 -14.81 15.38
N TYR A 62 -3.76 -14.78 14.15
CA TYR A 62 -4.96 -15.51 13.78
C TYR A 62 -4.81 -17.03 13.99
N MET A 63 -3.69 -17.60 13.57
CA MET A 63 -3.41 -19.03 13.70
C MET A 63 -3.19 -19.48 15.14
N GLU A 64 -2.67 -18.62 16.04
CA GLU A 64 -2.56 -18.89 17.48
C GLU A 64 -3.93 -19.12 18.14
N GLY A 65 -4.99 -18.52 17.60
CA GLY A 65 -6.38 -18.73 17.98
C GLY A 65 -6.96 -20.10 17.63
N ASN A 66 -6.23 -20.95 16.91
CA ASN A 66 -6.72 -22.23 16.36
C ASN A 66 -8.03 -22.07 15.57
N PRO A 67 -8.03 -21.29 14.50
CA PRO A 67 -9.22 -20.96 13.74
C PRO A 67 -9.82 -22.20 13.07
N SER A 68 -11.11 -22.15 12.77
CA SER A 68 -11.81 -23.21 12.04
C SER A 68 -11.37 -23.28 10.56
N CYS A 69 -10.80 -22.19 10.03
CA CYS A 69 -10.24 -22.12 8.70
C CYS A 69 -8.78 -21.68 8.78
N PRO A 70 -7.83 -22.59 8.67
CA PRO A 70 -6.40 -22.24 8.63
C PRO A 70 -6.03 -21.37 7.42
N VAL A 71 -5.14 -20.40 7.62
CA VAL A 71 -4.68 -19.50 6.57
C VAL A 71 -3.15 -19.51 6.50
N GLU A 72 -2.61 -19.63 5.28
CA GLU A 72 -1.18 -19.47 5.02
C GLU A 72 -0.88 -18.25 4.15
N LEU A 73 0.33 -17.68 4.26
CA LEU A 73 0.81 -16.61 3.39
C LEU A 73 1.73 -17.18 2.31
N VAL A 74 1.29 -17.08 1.05
CA VAL A 74 2.12 -17.41 -0.12
C VAL A 74 2.76 -16.13 -0.65
N GLN A 75 4.08 -16.11 -0.82
CA GLN A 75 4.81 -14.89 -1.16
C GLN A 75 5.25 -14.91 -2.63
N PHE A 76 5.00 -13.80 -3.33
CA PHE A 76 5.43 -13.57 -4.71
C PHE A 76 6.35 -12.34 -4.74
N ASP A 77 7.66 -12.62 -4.86
CA ASP A 77 8.71 -11.60 -4.89
C ASP A 77 8.87 -11.02 -6.29
N SER A 78 8.37 -9.82 -6.50
CA SER A 78 8.44 -9.10 -7.77
C SER A 78 9.78 -8.42 -8.03
N GLN A 79 10.63 -8.29 -7.01
CA GLN A 79 11.90 -7.55 -7.05
C GLN A 79 11.75 -6.07 -7.45
N ALA A 80 10.56 -5.50 -7.28
CA ALA A 80 10.18 -4.17 -7.78
C ALA A 80 10.38 -4.02 -9.32
N ASP A 81 10.20 -5.11 -10.05
CA ASP A 81 10.31 -5.16 -11.51
C ASP A 81 8.95 -5.50 -12.14
N PRO A 82 8.24 -4.51 -12.71
CA PRO A 82 6.95 -4.75 -13.36
C PRO A 82 7.00 -5.80 -14.47
N ALA A 83 8.17 -6.05 -15.07
CA ALA A 83 8.30 -7.07 -16.11
C ALA A 83 8.15 -8.51 -15.57
N GLN A 84 8.40 -8.72 -14.29
CA GLN A 84 8.23 -10.04 -13.64
C GLN A 84 6.78 -10.25 -13.15
N ALA A 85 6.04 -9.20 -12.87
CA ALA A 85 4.74 -9.25 -12.24
C ALA A 85 3.70 -10.10 -13.01
N PRO A 86 3.60 -10.06 -14.36
CA PRO A 86 2.62 -10.91 -15.07
C PRO A 86 2.84 -12.42 -14.86
N ALA A 87 4.09 -12.88 -14.87
CA ALA A 87 4.38 -14.31 -14.67
C ALA A 87 4.07 -14.77 -13.23
N LEU A 88 4.33 -13.91 -12.25
CA LEU A 88 4.01 -14.16 -10.84
C LEU A 88 2.48 -14.11 -10.61
N ALA A 89 1.77 -13.19 -11.24
CA ALA A 89 0.31 -13.12 -11.17
C ALA A 89 -0.35 -14.39 -11.74
N GLN A 90 0.15 -14.90 -12.88
CA GLN A 90 -0.31 -16.17 -13.41
C GLN A 90 -0.07 -17.34 -12.44
N GLN A 91 1.05 -17.38 -11.73
CA GLN A 91 1.30 -18.40 -10.71
C GLN A 91 0.35 -18.28 -9.53
N ALA A 92 0.07 -17.04 -9.07
CA ALA A 92 -0.89 -16.82 -7.99
C ALA A 92 -2.30 -17.27 -8.37
N VAL A 93 -2.74 -16.95 -9.59
CA VAL A 93 -4.06 -17.33 -10.12
C VAL A 93 -4.22 -18.85 -10.24
N GLN A 94 -3.15 -19.56 -10.65
CA GLN A 94 -3.15 -21.04 -10.80
C GLN A 94 -3.20 -21.78 -9.46
N ASN A 95 -2.87 -21.12 -8.35
CA ASN A 95 -3.01 -21.71 -7.04
C ASN A 95 -4.44 -21.49 -6.52
N GLU A 96 -5.27 -22.50 -6.61
CA GLU A 96 -6.68 -22.46 -6.21
C GLU A 96 -6.90 -22.21 -4.71
N LYS A 97 -5.87 -22.44 -3.86
CA LYS A 97 -5.93 -22.10 -2.44
C LYS A 97 -5.90 -20.59 -2.20
N ILE A 98 -5.33 -19.81 -3.13
CA ILE A 98 -5.23 -18.36 -2.99
C ILE A 98 -6.60 -17.74 -3.27
N VAL A 99 -7.16 -17.13 -2.21
CA VAL A 99 -8.50 -16.54 -2.24
C VAL A 99 -8.49 -15.01 -2.31
N ALA A 100 -7.38 -14.37 -1.91
CA ALA A 100 -7.17 -12.92 -2.06
C ALA A 100 -5.67 -12.59 -2.11
N VAL A 101 -5.35 -11.38 -2.59
CA VAL A 101 -3.98 -10.84 -2.69
C VAL A 101 -3.83 -9.62 -1.80
N ILE A 102 -2.81 -9.61 -0.96
CA ILE A 102 -2.31 -8.43 -0.24
C ILE A 102 -1.27 -7.78 -1.14
N GLY A 103 -1.64 -6.68 -1.79
CA GLY A 103 -0.87 -6.05 -2.85
C GLY A 103 -1.66 -5.92 -4.16
N PRO A 104 -0.99 -5.78 -5.35
CA PRO A 104 0.46 -5.58 -5.52
C PRO A 104 0.94 -4.31 -4.82
N THR A 105 2.21 -4.33 -4.40
CA THR A 105 2.77 -3.27 -3.55
C THR A 105 3.04 -1.99 -4.31
N TYR A 106 3.56 -2.07 -5.54
CA TYR A 106 3.93 -0.93 -6.36
C TYR A 106 2.94 -0.69 -7.50
N SER A 107 2.72 0.58 -7.84
CA SER A 107 1.77 0.98 -8.90
C SER A 107 2.09 0.37 -10.26
N GLY A 108 3.39 0.31 -10.62
CA GLY A 108 3.81 -0.31 -11.87
C GLY A 108 3.56 -1.82 -11.94
N GLU A 109 3.69 -2.52 -10.81
CA GLU A 109 3.34 -3.95 -10.67
C GLU A 109 1.83 -4.14 -10.76
N SER A 110 1.06 -3.30 -10.04
CA SER A 110 -0.40 -3.31 -10.05
C SER A 110 -0.96 -3.14 -11.45
N ASN A 111 -0.40 -2.20 -12.21
CA ASN A 111 -0.88 -1.90 -13.56
C ASN A 111 -0.79 -3.11 -14.53
N VAL A 112 0.19 -3.99 -14.34
CA VAL A 112 0.40 -5.16 -15.22
C VAL A 112 -0.08 -6.48 -14.62
N ALA A 113 -0.24 -6.58 -13.30
CA ALA A 113 -0.72 -7.79 -12.62
C ALA A 113 -2.26 -7.79 -12.46
N ASN A 114 -2.86 -6.63 -12.14
CA ASN A 114 -4.30 -6.54 -11.87
C ASN A 114 -5.20 -7.02 -13.02
N PRO A 115 -4.89 -6.78 -14.32
CA PRO A 115 -5.68 -7.37 -15.40
C PRO A 115 -5.75 -8.91 -15.35
N ILE A 116 -4.69 -9.55 -14.85
CA ILE A 116 -4.62 -11.01 -14.73
C ILE A 116 -5.44 -11.48 -13.53
N PHE A 117 -5.40 -10.75 -12.43
CA PHE A 117 -6.22 -11.02 -11.25
C PHE A 117 -7.70 -10.78 -11.54
N ASP A 118 -8.03 -9.72 -12.28
CA ASP A 118 -9.39 -9.39 -12.68
C ASP A 118 -10.01 -10.46 -13.58
N GLU A 119 -9.30 -10.91 -14.63
CA GLU A 119 -9.74 -12.02 -15.48
C GLU A 119 -10.01 -13.31 -14.70
N ALA A 120 -9.28 -13.53 -13.59
CA ALA A 120 -9.42 -14.70 -12.73
C ALA A 120 -10.40 -14.51 -11.56
N GLY A 121 -10.99 -13.33 -11.40
CA GLY A 121 -11.84 -12.96 -10.27
C GLY A 121 -11.12 -13.09 -8.91
N LEU A 122 -9.80 -12.85 -8.88
CA LEU A 122 -8.99 -12.92 -7.67
C LEU A 122 -8.90 -11.53 -7.02
N PRO A 123 -9.63 -11.27 -5.90
CA PRO A 123 -9.65 -9.96 -5.27
C PRO A 123 -8.28 -9.55 -4.74
N ILE A 124 -7.98 -8.26 -4.87
CA ILE A 124 -6.75 -7.65 -4.35
C ILE A 124 -7.08 -6.51 -3.39
N VAL A 125 -6.27 -6.36 -2.35
CA VAL A 125 -6.27 -5.17 -1.50
C VAL A 125 -4.85 -4.65 -1.41
N THR A 126 -4.58 -3.51 -2.07
CA THR A 126 -3.27 -2.89 -1.97
C THR A 126 -3.16 -2.00 -0.73
N ALA A 127 -2.06 -2.15 0.00
CA ALA A 127 -1.74 -1.36 1.19
C ALA A 127 -0.85 -0.15 0.89
N SER A 128 -0.46 0.07 -0.39
CA SER A 128 0.56 1.08 -0.72
C SER A 128 0.55 1.61 -2.15
N ALA A 129 -0.03 0.93 -3.15
CA ALA A 129 0.00 1.41 -4.53
C ALA A 129 -0.97 2.58 -4.72
N THR A 130 -0.45 3.78 -4.99
CA THR A 130 -1.20 5.04 -4.93
C THR A 130 -1.58 5.64 -6.28
N ALA A 131 -1.09 5.11 -7.42
CA ALA A 131 -1.39 5.68 -8.73
C ALA A 131 -2.90 5.74 -9.01
N VAL A 132 -3.37 6.91 -9.43
CA VAL A 132 -4.80 7.21 -9.65
C VAL A 132 -5.44 6.26 -10.67
N GLY A 133 -4.70 5.92 -11.74
CA GLY A 133 -5.19 5.06 -12.81
C GLY A 133 -5.68 3.68 -12.36
N LEU A 134 -5.21 3.17 -11.23
CA LEU A 134 -5.52 1.82 -10.77
C LEU A 134 -7.01 1.62 -10.45
N SER A 135 -7.70 2.64 -9.94
CA SER A 135 -9.13 2.58 -9.63
C SER A 135 -10.05 3.00 -10.79
N THR A 136 -9.48 3.40 -11.93
CA THR A 136 -10.26 3.85 -13.10
C THR A 136 -10.21 2.88 -14.28
N ASN A 137 -9.53 1.75 -14.11
CA ASN A 137 -9.41 0.71 -15.15
C ASN A 137 -10.65 -0.20 -15.26
N GLY A 138 -11.59 -0.11 -14.30
CA GLY A 138 -12.81 -0.93 -14.30
C GLY A 138 -12.56 -2.37 -13.87
N TRP A 139 -11.58 -2.60 -12.99
CA TRP A 139 -11.33 -3.89 -12.36
C TRP A 139 -12.22 -4.07 -11.13
N ASP A 140 -13.13 -5.02 -11.19
CA ASP A 140 -14.10 -5.29 -10.11
C ASP A 140 -13.43 -5.88 -8.85
N ILE A 141 -12.18 -6.33 -8.97
CA ILE A 141 -11.42 -6.99 -7.88
C ILE A 141 -10.52 -6.03 -7.10
N PHE A 142 -10.46 -4.76 -7.50
CA PHE A 142 -9.48 -3.80 -6.98
C PHE A 142 -9.98 -3.07 -5.74
N HIS A 143 -9.17 -3.11 -4.65
CA HIS A 143 -9.39 -2.34 -3.43
C HIS A 143 -8.08 -1.71 -2.97
N ARG A 144 -8.17 -0.48 -2.40
CA ARG A 144 -7.01 0.27 -1.93
C ARG A 144 -7.21 0.79 -0.51
N ALA A 145 -6.34 0.36 0.40
CA ALA A 145 -6.42 0.69 1.83
C ALA A 145 -5.70 2.00 2.23
N VAL A 146 -5.22 2.78 1.27
CA VAL A 146 -4.52 4.06 1.47
C VAL A 146 -5.05 5.14 0.53
N GLY A 147 -4.74 6.39 0.80
CA GLY A 147 -5.06 7.49 -0.12
C GLY A 147 -4.26 7.38 -1.43
N ASN A 148 -4.87 7.82 -2.52
CA ASN A 148 -4.21 7.86 -3.81
C ASN A 148 -3.50 9.20 -4.06
N ASP A 149 -2.79 9.30 -5.20
CA ASP A 149 -2.00 10.48 -5.55
C ASP A 149 -2.84 11.74 -5.75
N ASN A 150 -4.16 11.63 -6.01
CA ASN A 150 -5.06 12.79 -6.04
C ASN A 150 -5.29 13.42 -4.65
N ALA A 151 -5.07 12.67 -3.57
CA ALA A 151 -5.05 13.22 -2.22
C ALA A 151 -3.66 13.76 -1.86
N GLN A 152 -2.61 13.00 -2.17
CA GLN A 152 -1.25 13.32 -1.74
C GLN A 152 -0.60 14.44 -2.55
N GLY A 153 -0.72 14.42 -3.86
CA GLY A 153 -0.05 15.39 -4.75
C GLY A 153 -0.46 16.84 -4.50
N PRO A 154 -1.77 17.17 -4.45
CA PRO A 154 -2.23 18.52 -4.12
C PRO A 154 -1.82 18.97 -2.70
N ALA A 155 -1.85 18.08 -1.71
CA ALA A 155 -1.40 18.38 -0.35
C ALA A 155 0.10 18.72 -0.30
N ALA A 156 0.93 17.96 -1.02
CA ALA A 156 2.36 18.24 -1.17
C ALA A 156 2.61 19.59 -1.86
N ALA A 157 1.91 19.87 -2.97
CA ALA A 157 2.05 21.13 -3.70
C ALA A 157 1.64 22.35 -2.85
N ALA A 158 0.52 22.25 -2.12
CA ALA A 158 0.06 23.30 -1.22
C ALA A 158 1.05 23.53 -0.07
N TYR A 159 1.57 22.46 0.54
CA TYR A 159 2.58 22.59 1.60
C TYR A 159 3.86 23.29 1.10
N ILE A 160 4.35 22.93 -0.09
CA ILE A 160 5.52 23.56 -0.71
C ILE A 160 5.25 25.06 -0.99
N ALA A 161 4.11 25.39 -1.57
CA ALA A 161 3.78 26.75 -1.95
C ALA A 161 3.44 27.65 -0.74
N GLU A 162 2.62 27.16 0.17
CA GLU A 162 2.01 27.98 1.23
C GLU A 162 2.76 27.89 2.56
N THR A 163 3.18 26.68 2.96
CA THR A 163 3.86 26.47 4.25
C THR A 163 5.35 26.75 4.16
N LEU A 164 6.03 26.24 3.12
CA LEU A 164 7.43 26.54 2.89
C LEU A 164 7.64 27.92 2.24
N GLY A 165 6.60 28.47 1.59
CA GLY A 165 6.69 29.74 0.85
C GLY A 165 7.64 29.67 -0.34
N ALA A 166 7.81 28.48 -0.93
CA ALA A 166 8.68 28.29 -2.05
C ALA A 166 8.17 29.05 -3.28
N SER A 167 9.08 29.68 -4.01
CA SER A 167 8.77 30.49 -5.19
C SER A 167 9.34 29.91 -6.48
N ARG A 168 10.28 28.98 -6.38
CA ARG A 168 10.96 28.33 -7.48
C ARG A 168 11.20 26.87 -7.14
N VAL A 169 10.40 25.99 -7.71
CA VAL A 169 10.42 24.55 -7.40
C VAL A 169 10.95 23.75 -8.59
N SER A 170 11.81 22.78 -8.30
CA SER A 170 12.16 21.71 -9.23
C SER A 170 11.32 20.48 -8.92
N VAL A 171 10.66 19.91 -9.92
CA VAL A 171 9.94 18.64 -9.79
C VAL A 171 10.68 17.58 -10.61
N ILE A 172 11.12 16.51 -9.95
CA ILE A 172 11.93 15.45 -10.54
C ILE A 172 11.27 14.10 -10.26
N ASP A 173 11.05 13.28 -11.28
CA ASP A 173 10.52 11.92 -11.14
C ASP A 173 11.59 10.85 -11.45
N ASP A 174 11.33 9.60 -11.00
CA ASP A 174 12.20 8.44 -11.24
C ASP A 174 11.75 7.59 -12.44
N ARG A 175 10.80 8.09 -13.26
CA ARG A 175 10.19 7.42 -14.40
C ARG A 175 9.41 6.16 -14.08
N SER A 176 9.22 5.82 -12.82
CA SER A 176 8.26 4.77 -12.46
C SER A 176 6.83 5.22 -12.75
N GLU A 177 5.91 4.27 -12.88
CA GLU A 177 4.46 4.56 -13.01
C GLU A 177 3.98 5.47 -11.86
N TYR A 178 4.41 5.16 -10.64
CA TYR A 178 4.13 5.93 -9.45
C TYR A 178 4.75 7.33 -9.52
N GLY A 179 6.08 7.43 -9.65
CA GLY A 179 6.80 8.70 -9.59
C GLY A 179 6.36 9.67 -10.67
N LEU A 180 6.16 9.19 -11.92
CA LEU A 180 5.64 10.02 -13.01
C LEU A 180 4.22 10.52 -12.73
N GLY A 181 3.36 9.67 -12.16
CA GLY A 181 1.97 9.99 -11.81
C GLY A 181 1.90 11.13 -10.80
N ILE A 182 2.48 10.94 -9.62
CA ILE A 182 2.43 11.93 -8.54
C ILE A 182 3.19 13.22 -8.92
N ALA A 183 4.33 13.14 -9.62
CA ALA A 183 5.05 14.31 -10.12
C ALA A 183 4.19 15.17 -11.05
N THR A 184 3.36 14.55 -11.89
CA THR A 184 2.45 15.27 -12.78
C THR A 184 1.42 16.06 -11.98
N ILE A 185 0.81 15.46 -10.97
CA ILE A 185 -0.18 16.12 -10.10
C ILE A 185 0.47 17.26 -9.31
N VAL A 186 1.68 17.04 -8.77
CA VAL A 186 2.40 18.10 -8.03
C VAL A 186 2.78 19.27 -8.95
N ARG A 187 3.24 19.00 -10.20
CA ARG A 187 3.51 20.06 -11.18
C ARG A 187 2.26 20.89 -11.48
N GLU A 188 1.12 20.24 -11.66
CA GLU A 188 -0.17 20.92 -11.90
C GLU A 188 -0.56 21.77 -10.69
N GLY A 189 -0.42 21.26 -9.46
CA GLY A 189 -0.71 21.98 -8.23
C GLY A 189 0.22 23.18 -7.99
N LEU A 190 1.49 23.10 -8.36
CA LEU A 190 2.47 24.16 -8.24
C LEU A 190 2.34 25.24 -9.35
N GLY A 191 1.81 24.87 -10.53
CA GLY A 191 1.67 25.78 -11.67
C GLY A 191 3.01 26.49 -12.01
N ASP A 192 2.99 27.83 -12.07
CA ASP A 192 4.14 28.65 -12.42
C ASP A 192 5.34 28.56 -11.45
N LEU A 193 5.12 28.03 -10.23
CA LEU A 193 6.19 27.79 -9.27
C LEU A 193 7.10 26.62 -9.69
N ALA A 194 6.61 25.67 -10.50
CA ALA A 194 7.40 24.55 -11.05
C ALA A 194 8.28 25.01 -12.21
N VAL A 195 9.37 25.71 -11.89
CA VAL A 195 10.27 26.36 -12.88
C VAL A 195 11.26 25.41 -13.55
N HIS A 196 11.45 24.21 -13.02
CA HIS A 196 12.34 23.18 -13.56
C HIS A 196 11.69 21.82 -13.40
N ASN A 197 11.65 21.04 -14.48
CA ASN A 197 11.13 19.67 -14.49
C ASN A 197 12.17 18.76 -15.13
N ASP A 198 12.44 17.62 -14.50
CA ASP A 198 13.40 16.63 -14.98
C ASP A 198 12.95 15.22 -14.55
N ALA A 199 13.62 14.20 -15.06
CA ALA A 199 13.41 12.83 -14.69
C ALA A 199 14.75 12.08 -14.65
N ILE A 200 14.95 11.27 -13.61
CA ILE A 200 16.12 10.42 -13.47
C ILE A 200 15.81 9.00 -13.94
N ASP A 201 16.82 8.27 -14.35
CA ASP A 201 16.71 6.86 -14.67
C ASP A 201 17.13 6.03 -13.46
N ALA A 202 16.22 5.23 -12.90
CA ALA A 202 16.46 4.42 -11.70
C ALA A 202 17.62 3.42 -11.86
N SER A 203 17.98 3.05 -13.09
CA SER A 203 19.12 2.15 -13.38
C SER A 203 20.48 2.85 -13.31
N GLN A 204 20.50 4.19 -13.30
CA GLN A 204 21.73 4.99 -13.26
C GLN A 204 22.18 5.31 -11.84
N GLN A 205 23.48 5.54 -11.69
CA GLN A 205 24.10 5.93 -10.41
C GLN A 205 24.62 7.37 -10.43
N ASP A 206 24.62 8.01 -11.59
CA ASP A 206 25.10 9.39 -11.80
C ASP A 206 23.96 10.25 -12.32
N TYR A 207 23.53 11.20 -11.50
CA TYR A 207 22.49 12.19 -11.79
C TYR A 207 23.06 13.61 -12.01
N SER A 208 24.35 13.72 -12.35
CA SER A 208 25.03 15.03 -12.52
C SER A 208 24.37 15.95 -13.55
N SER A 209 23.68 15.40 -14.56
CA SER A 209 22.89 16.21 -15.53
C SER A 209 21.75 16.92 -14.81
N THR A 210 20.93 16.18 -14.07
CA THR A 210 19.80 16.69 -13.28
C THR A 210 20.27 17.67 -12.21
N VAL A 211 21.35 17.34 -11.48
CA VAL A 211 21.96 18.23 -10.48
C VAL A 211 22.38 19.58 -11.10
N ASN A 212 22.97 19.56 -12.29
CA ASN A 212 23.36 20.80 -13.01
C ASN A 212 22.14 21.60 -13.46
N GLY A 213 21.05 20.93 -13.89
CA GLY A 213 19.77 21.55 -14.22
C GLY A 213 19.16 22.28 -13.02
N VAL A 214 19.09 21.60 -11.87
CA VAL A 214 18.60 22.17 -10.61
C VAL A 214 19.41 23.40 -10.20
N ARG A 215 20.75 23.32 -10.25
CA ARG A 215 21.63 24.46 -9.95
C ARG A 215 21.40 25.65 -10.89
N ALA A 216 21.28 25.38 -12.19
CA ALA A 216 21.02 26.43 -13.18
C ALA A 216 19.64 27.09 -13.00
N ALA A 217 18.65 26.32 -12.56
CA ALA A 217 17.32 26.81 -12.27
C ALA A 217 17.24 27.66 -11.00
N ASN A 218 18.23 27.60 -10.11
CA ASN A 218 18.29 28.36 -8.85
C ASN A 218 16.98 28.25 -8.06
N VAL A 219 16.62 27.02 -7.71
CA VAL A 219 15.37 26.68 -7.00
C VAL A 219 15.54 26.82 -5.48
N ASP A 220 14.46 27.10 -4.78
CA ASP A 220 14.39 27.15 -3.32
C ASP A 220 13.77 25.89 -2.70
N ALA A 221 13.05 25.09 -3.50
CA ALA A 221 12.57 23.76 -3.12
C ALA A 221 12.72 22.76 -4.28
N ILE A 222 12.82 21.48 -3.92
CA ILE A 222 12.85 20.35 -4.85
C ILE A 222 11.75 19.38 -4.37
N PHE A 223 10.88 18.96 -5.28
CA PHE A 223 10.01 17.79 -5.05
C PHE A 223 10.57 16.63 -5.85
N PHE A 224 10.98 15.57 -5.16
CA PHE A 224 11.36 14.30 -5.79
C PHE A 224 10.22 13.31 -5.67
N ALA A 225 9.81 12.75 -6.80
CA ALA A 225 8.76 11.75 -6.91
C ALA A 225 9.36 10.39 -7.25
N GLY A 226 9.28 9.45 -6.31
CA GLY A 226 9.85 8.12 -6.49
C GLY A 226 10.33 7.48 -5.19
N TYR A 227 11.20 6.48 -5.32
CA TYR A 227 11.57 5.62 -4.20
C TYR A 227 12.86 6.06 -3.49
N TYR A 228 13.02 5.62 -2.23
CA TYR A 228 14.10 6.05 -1.33
C TYR A 228 15.50 5.79 -1.89
N GLN A 229 15.70 4.73 -2.68
CA GLN A 229 17.02 4.40 -3.24
C GLN A 229 17.50 5.49 -4.20
N GLN A 230 16.63 5.93 -5.11
CA GLN A 230 16.94 6.98 -6.09
C GLN A 230 16.94 8.36 -5.42
N GLY A 231 15.94 8.61 -4.55
CA GLY A 231 15.80 9.85 -3.80
C GLY A 231 17.03 10.15 -2.92
N GLY A 232 17.51 9.16 -2.18
CA GLY A 232 18.71 9.29 -1.35
C GLY A 232 19.98 9.57 -2.16
N LEU A 233 20.17 8.85 -3.28
CA LEU A 233 21.30 9.06 -4.16
C LEU A 233 21.27 10.44 -4.84
N LEU A 234 20.09 10.88 -5.31
CA LEU A 234 19.91 12.22 -5.87
C LEU A 234 20.20 13.30 -4.83
N LEU A 235 19.62 13.17 -3.63
CA LEU A 235 19.85 14.11 -2.54
C LEU A 235 21.32 14.25 -2.20
N LYS A 236 22.03 13.11 -2.10
CA LYS A 236 23.47 13.13 -1.87
C LYS A 236 24.21 13.95 -2.93
N GLN A 237 23.96 13.69 -4.21
CA GLN A 237 24.63 14.39 -5.30
C GLN A 237 24.27 15.89 -5.35
N LEU A 238 23.03 16.25 -5.02
CA LEU A 238 22.62 17.65 -4.86
C LEU A 238 23.41 18.35 -3.75
N ARG A 239 23.53 17.74 -2.58
CA ARG A 239 24.26 18.29 -1.42
C ARG A 239 25.77 18.38 -1.71
N ASP A 240 26.35 17.35 -2.34
CA ASP A 240 27.77 17.35 -2.78
C ASP A 240 28.04 18.48 -3.79
N ALA A 241 27.07 18.86 -4.61
CA ALA A 241 27.15 19.99 -5.54
C ALA A 241 26.82 21.36 -4.93
N GLY A 242 26.57 21.42 -3.61
CA GLY A 242 26.25 22.64 -2.87
C GLY A 242 24.82 23.16 -3.03
N VAL A 243 23.88 22.34 -3.50
CA VAL A 243 22.46 22.68 -3.53
C VAL A 243 21.89 22.57 -2.11
N THR A 244 21.32 23.67 -1.61
CA THR A 244 20.75 23.76 -0.25
C THR A 244 19.21 23.90 -0.25
N ALA A 245 18.59 23.86 -1.43
CA ALA A 245 17.14 23.90 -1.57
C ALA A 245 16.46 22.84 -0.67
N THR A 246 15.30 23.19 -0.11
CA THR A 246 14.50 22.24 0.69
C THR A 246 14.14 21.04 -0.15
N PHE A 247 14.44 19.84 0.34
CA PHE A 247 14.10 18.59 -0.34
C PHE A 247 12.81 18.03 0.24
N VAL A 248 11.81 17.91 -0.60
CA VAL A 248 10.52 17.31 -0.29
C VAL A 248 10.36 16.08 -1.17
N SER A 249 9.83 15.01 -0.62
CA SER A 249 9.52 13.81 -1.37
C SER A 249 8.19 13.19 -0.90
N ASP A 250 7.87 12.06 -1.44
CA ASP A 250 6.63 11.33 -1.25
C ASP A 250 6.80 10.07 -0.37
N ASP A 251 5.76 9.25 -0.26
CA ASP A 251 5.75 8.03 0.55
C ASP A 251 6.74 6.96 0.06
N GLY A 252 6.98 6.87 -1.24
CA GLY A 252 7.99 5.95 -1.80
C GLY A 252 9.40 6.19 -1.28
N SER A 253 9.67 7.41 -0.83
CA SER A 253 10.93 7.82 -0.21
C SER A 253 10.92 7.79 1.32
N ARG A 254 9.77 7.53 1.97
CA ARG A 254 9.63 7.54 3.44
C ARG A 254 10.14 6.23 4.05
N ASP A 255 11.43 6.01 3.96
CA ASP A 255 12.12 4.88 4.60
C ASP A 255 13.44 5.37 5.23
N GLU A 256 13.82 4.82 6.38
CA GLU A 256 15.07 5.20 7.06
C GLU A 256 16.31 4.91 6.20
N ARG A 257 16.21 4.00 5.23
CA ARG A 257 17.28 3.74 4.26
C ARG A 257 17.54 4.91 3.33
N LEU A 258 16.60 5.85 3.15
CA LEU A 258 16.86 7.13 2.50
C LEU A 258 18.07 7.82 3.14
N ILE A 259 18.14 7.82 4.48
CA ILE A 259 19.20 8.44 5.27
C ILE A 259 20.54 7.76 5.00
N GLU A 260 20.54 6.42 4.96
CA GLU A 260 21.73 5.63 4.70
C GLU A 260 22.26 5.85 3.27
N VAL A 261 21.35 5.77 2.28
CA VAL A 261 21.69 5.95 0.85
C VAL A 261 22.20 7.37 0.57
N ALA A 262 21.61 8.37 1.22
CA ALA A 262 22.06 9.76 1.10
C ALA A 262 23.43 10.02 1.74
N GLY A 263 23.93 9.11 2.58
CA GLY A 263 25.23 9.24 3.25
C GLY A 263 25.16 9.74 4.68
N GLY A 264 23.98 9.69 5.29
CA GLY A 264 23.79 9.89 6.73
C GLY A 264 23.02 11.15 7.13
N PRO A 265 22.78 11.31 8.44
CA PRO A 265 21.91 12.35 8.99
C PRO A 265 22.25 13.78 8.58
N ALA A 266 23.55 14.10 8.46
CA ALA A 266 23.97 15.46 8.11
C ALA A 266 23.54 15.91 6.69
N ILE A 267 23.30 14.94 5.79
CA ILE A 267 22.84 15.18 4.40
C ILE A 267 21.32 15.31 4.36
N THR A 268 20.63 14.56 5.22
CA THR A 268 19.17 14.40 5.17
C THR A 268 18.42 15.27 6.18
N GLU A 269 19.12 15.97 7.06
CA GLU A 269 18.46 16.85 8.04
C GLU A 269 17.53 17.84 7.36
N GLY A 270 16.27 17.92 7.84
CA GLY A 270 15.23 18.78 7.29
C GLY A 270 14.60 18.29 5.97
N VAL A 271 14.86 17.06 5.53
CA VAL A 271 14.13 16.44 4.41
C VAL A 271 12.69 16.22 4.84
N LEU A 272 11.76 16.61 3.98
CA LEU A 272 10.32 16.49 4.19
C LEU A 272 9.74 15.36 3.33
N LEU A 273 8.82 14.58 3.91
CA LEU A 273 8.25 13.41 3.26
C LEU A 273 6.73 13.39 3.49
N THR A 274 5.95 13.34 2.41
CA THR A 274 4.50 13.15 2.51
C THR A 274 4.14 11.67 2.51
N CYS A 275 3.07 11.28 3.21
CA CYS A 275 2.60 9.90 3.20
C CYS A 275 1.10 9.79 3.51
N PRO A 276 0.33 8.97 2.79
CA PRO A 276 -1.03 8.58 3.18
C PRO A 276 -1.02 7.47 4.27
N CYS A 277 0.11 7.24 4.91
CA CYS A 277 0.32 6.22 5.94
C CYS A 277 0.19 6.81 7.35
N THR A 278 -0.46 6.08 8.24
CA THR A 278 -0.71 6.53 9.62
C THR A 278 0.58 6.39 10.46
N PRO A 279 0.99 7.46 11.19
CA PRO A 279 2.13 7.36 12.10
C PRO A 279 1.89 6.33 13.22
N ASN A 280 2.93 5.59 13.60
CA ASN A 280 2.82 4.56 14.65
C ASN A 280 2.26 5.10 15.99
N GLY A 281 2.52 6.37 16.31
CA GLY A 281 1.98 7.03 17.52
C GLY A 281 0.51 7.42 17.44
N GLU A 282 -0.12 7.33 16.27
CA GLU A 282 -1.53 7.65 16.03
C GLU A 282 -2.40 6.41 15.77
N LEU A 283 -1.81 5.21 15.81
CA LEU A 283 -2.54 3.95 15.64
C LEU A 283 -3.53 3.73 16.80
N GLN A 284 -4.75 3.39 16.48
CA GLN A 284 -5.79 3.10 17.48
C GLN A 284 -5.51 1.76 18.18
N GLY A 285 -5.09 1.79 19.45
CA GLY A 285 -4.67 0.58 20.16
C GLY A 285 -3.35 -0.01 19.64
N GLY A 286 -2.54 0.78 18.94
CA GLY A 286 -1.35 0.33 18.22
C GLY A 286 -0.16 -0.06 19.10
N GLU A 287 -0.17 0.20 20.41
CA GLU A 287 0.94 -0.17 21.30
C GLU A 287 1.22 -1.68 21.28
N GLU A 288 0.16 -2.50 21.28
CA GLU A 288 0.26 -3.96 21.21
C GLU A 288 0.83 -4.42 19.86
N PHE A 289 0.39 -3.82 18.76
CA PHE A 289 0.93 -4.10 17.42
C PHE A 289 2.42 -3.75 17.35
N VAL A 290 2.80 -2.54 17.77
CA VAL A 290 4.20 -2.08 17.75
C VAL A 290 5.10 -3.01 18.60
N ALA A 291 4.61 -3.42 19.77
CA ALA A 291 5.35 -4.35 20.64
C ALA A 291 5.51 -5.73 19.99
N ALA A 292 4.43 -6.31 19.48
CA ALA A 292 4.45 -7.62 18.82
C ALA A 292 5.29 -7.62 17.54
N TYR A 293 5.19 -6.55 16.72
CA TYR A 293 6.00 -6.40 15.54
C TYR A 293 7.49 -6.29 15.88
N THR A 294 7.83 -5.48 16.90
CA THR A 294 9.22 -5.32 17.35
C THR A 294 9.80 -6.61 17.88
N GLU A 295 9.00 -7.39 18.62
CA GLU A 295 9.42 -8.73 19.12
C GLU A 295 9.67 -9.70 17.96
N ALA A 296 8.80 -9.70 16.96
CA ALA A 296 8.89 -10.63 15.84
C ALA A 296 10.03 -10.31 14.87
N TYR A 297 10.29 -9.02 14.62
CA TYR A 297 11.19 -8.58 13.53
C TYR A 297 12.39 -7.75 13.98
N GLY A 298 12.52 -7.45 15.28
CA GLY A 298 13.70 -6.80 15.86
C GLY A 298 13.81 -5.29 15.66
N GLY A 299 12.79 -4.67 15.07
CA GLY A 299 12.71 -3.22 14.83
C GLY A 299 11.28 -2.69 14.88
N ALA A 300 11.12 -1.37 14.99
CA ALA A 300 9.80 -0.74 14.93
C ALA A 300 9.12 -0.97 13.57
N PRO A 301 7.77 -0.97 13.50
CA PRO A 301 7.06 -1.05 12.24
C PRO A 301 7.48 0.07 11.28
N GLY A 302 7.89 -0.30 10.06
CA GLY A 302 8.24 0.64 9.01
C GLY A 302 7.00 1.16 8.26
N ILE A 303 7.23 1.89 7.18
CA ILE A 303 6.15 2.39 6.32
C ILE A 303 5.23 1.23 5.89
N TYR A 304 3.92 1.45 5.98
CA TYR A 304 2.86 0.53 5.55
C TYR A 304 2.82 -0.85 6.26
N SER A 305 3.63 -1.06 7.31
CA SER A 305 3.53 -2.30 8.12
C SER A 305 2.15 -2.43 8.77
N SER A 306 1.63 -1.33 9.32
CA SER A 306 0.30 -1.28 9.96
C SER A 306 -0.83 -1.42 8.95
N GLU A 307 -0.70 -0.82 7.78
CA GLU A 307 -1.66 -0.97 6.69
C GLU A 307 -1.69 -2.43 6.17
N GLY A 308 -0.54 -3.06 6.03
CA GLY A 308 -0.44 -4.49 5.69
C GLY A 308 -1.08 -5.40 6.73
N PHE A 309 -0.90 -5.06 8.02
CA PHE A 309 -1.56 -5.75 9.13
C PHE A 309 -3.08 -5.59 9.08
N ASP A 310 -3.59 -4.36 8.87
CA ASP A 310 -5.02 -4.05 8.80
C ASP A 310 -5.70 -4.75 7.62
N VAL A 311 -5.10 -4.65 6.42
CA VAL A 311 -5.59 -5.34 5.20
C VAL A 311 -5.70 -6.85 5.44
N THR A 312 -4.70 -7.42 6.08
CA THR A 312 -4.68 -8.86 6.33
C THR A 312 -5.75 -9.25 7.35
N ASN A 313 -5.89 -8.50 8.46
CA ASN A 313 -6.93 -8.78 9.45
C ASN A 313 -8.33 -8.62 8.87
N MET A 314 -8.56 -7.64 7.98
CA MET A 314 -9.82 -7.48 7.25
C MET A 314 -10.14 -8.73 6.41
N LEU A 315 -9.17 -9.27 5.68
CA LEU A 315 -9.34 -10.51 4.91
C LEU A 315 -9.55 -11.74 5.82
N LEU A 316 -8.86 -11.80 6.96
CA LEU A 316 -9.06 -12.86 7.96
C LEU A 316 -10.43 -12.80 8.61
N GLU A 317 -11.02 -11.60 8.80
CA GLU A 317 -12.39 -11.43 9.27
C GLU A 317 -13.38 -11.99 8.24
N ALA A 318 -13.24 -11.66 6.94
CA ALA A 318 -14.03 -12.22 5.87
C ALA A 318 -13.99 -13.76 5.87
N ILE A 319 -12.80 -14.34 5.99
CA ILE A 319 -12.59 -15.80 6.06
C ILE A 319 -13.26 -16.40 7.29
N SER A 320 -13.19 -15.73 8.46
CA SER A 320 -13.81 -16.17 9.71
C SER A 320 -15.33 -16.21 9.62
N GLU A 321 -15.92 -15.32 8.81
CA GLU A 321 -17.36 -15.26 8.54
C GLU A 321 -17.83 -16.27 7.47
N GLY A 322 -16.90 -17.09 6.93
CA GLY A 322 -17.18 -18.15 5.97
C GLY A 322 -17.06 -17.74 4.52
N ASN A 323 -16.44 -16.58 4.22
CA ASN A 323 -16.11 -16.16 2.86
C ASN A 323 -14.74 -16.75 2.50
N VAL A 324 -14.70 -17.95 1.93
CA VAL A 324 -13.46 -18.70 1.66
C VAL A 324 -13.20 -18.92 0.18
N GLY A 325 -14.00 -18.33 -0.70
CA GLY A 325 -13.84 -18.32 -2.14
C GLY A 325 -13.53 -16.92 -2.67
N ARG A 326 -12.90 -16.80 -3.85
CA ARG A 326 -12.59 -15.52 -4.49
C ARG A 326 -13.83 -14.63 -4.66
N PRO A 327 -14.97 -15.13 -5.19
CA PRO A 327 -16.15 -14.29 -5.35
C PRO A 327 -16.73 -13.82 -4.02
N SER A 328 -16.82 -14.72 -3.03
CA SER A 328 -17.42 -14.38 -1.72
C SER A 328 -16.57 -13.37 -0.95
N ILE A 329 -15.24 -13.42 -1.05
CA ILE A 329 -14.35 -12.41 -0.47
C ILE A 329 -14.54 -11.07 -1.18
N ASN A 330 -14.61 -11.04 -2.52
CA ASN A 330 -14.81 -9.81 -3.27
C ASN A 330 -16.14 -9.12 -2.89
N GLU A 331 -17.24 -9.87 -2.91
CA GLU A 331 -18.56 -9.37 -2.51
C GLU A 331 -18.57 -8.87 -1.06
N TRP A 332 -17.82 -9.52 -0.17
CA TRP A 332 -17.68 -9.08 1.21
C TRP A 332 -16.91 -7.77 1.31
N LEU A 333 -15.79 -7.62 0.61
CA LEU A 333 -14.97 -6.40 0.56
C LEU A 333 -15.77 -5.19 0.07
N ASP A 334 -16.64 -5.36 -0.92
CA ASP A 334 -17.48 -4.29 -1.50
C ASP A 334 -18.50 -3.71 -0.49
N THR A 335 -18.84 -4.46 0.57
CA THR A 335 -19.89 -4.07 1.50
C THR A 335 -19.44 -3.94 2.95
N ALA A 336 -18.27 -4.45 3.28
CA ALA A 336 -17.74 -4.46 4.63
C ALA A 336 -17.28 -3.08 5.12
N SER A 337 -17.30 -2.92 6.44
CA SER A 337 -16.69 -1.79 7.13
C SER A 337 -15.84 -2.34 8.28
N TYR A 338 -14.55 -2.43 8.06
CA TYR A 338 -13.58 -2.97 9.01
C TYR A 338 -12.86 -1.85 9.76
N GLN A 339 -12.84 -1.91 11.09
CA GLN A 339 -12.09 -0.97 11.92
C GLN A 339 -10.68 -1.49 12.15
N GLY A 340 -9.72 -0.95 11.39
CA GLY A 340 -8.30 -1.24 11.54
C GLY A 340 -7.62 -0.40 12.62
N LEU A 341 -6.33 -0.63 12.82
CA LEU A 341 -5.47 0.20 13.66
C LEU A 341 -5.26 1.59 13.04
N THR A 342 -5.12 1.63 11.71
CA THR A 342 -4.80 2.85 10.96
C THR A 342 -6.03 3.70 10.69
N LYS A 343 -7.11 3.07 10.27
CA LYS A 343 -8.37 3.72 9.85
C LYS A 343 -9.50 2.69 9.69
N THR A 344 -10.70 3.19 9.47
CA THR A 344 -11.79 2.33 8.98
C THR A 344 -11.56 2.04 7.50
N LEU A 345 -11.49 0.76 7.13
CA LEU A 345 -11.46 0.30 5.76
C LEU A 345 -12.89 0.02 5.30
N GLN A 346 -13.37 0.84 4.40
CA GLN A 346 -14.65 0.71 3.72
C GLN A 346 -14.47 1.25 2.31
N PHE A 347 -14.81 0.47 1.31
CA PHE A 347 -14.50 0.82 -0.08
C PHE A 347 -15.73 1.38 -0.79
N GLU A 348 -15.50 2.35 -1.67
CA GLU A 348 -16.46 2.83 -2.64
C GLU A 348 -16.52 1.85 -3.84
N GLU A 349 -17.49 2.03 -4.75
CA GLU A 349 -17.71 1.18 -5.92
C GLU A 349 -16.45 0.99 -6.80
N ASN A 350 -15.54 1.93 -6.79
CA ASN A 350 -14.28 1.86 -7.53
C ASN A 350 -13.09 1.31 -6.68
N GLY A 351 -13.35 0.77 -5.51
CA GLY A 351 -12.36 0.21 -4.59
C GLY A 351 -11.54 1.24 -3.80
N GLU A 352 -11.88 2.52 -3.86
CA GLU A 352 -11.19 3.59 -3.11
C GLU A 352 -11.77 3.76 -1.70
N LEU A 353 -10.97 4.35 -0.82
CA LEU A 353 -11.48 4.87 0.46
C LEU A 353 -12.25 6.18 0.23
N PRO A 354 -13.34 6.44 0.97
CA PRO A 354 -14.13 7.67 0.84
C PRO A 354 -13.36 8.94 1.25
N SER A 355 -12.32 8.77 2.04
CA SER A 355 -11.43 9.87 2.45
C SER A 355 -10.08 9.34 2.88
N SER A 356 -9.05 10.18 2.82
CA SER A 356 -7.70 9.86 3.23
C SER A 356 -7.03 11.05 3.88
N THR A 357 -6.25 10.80 4.92
CA THR A 357 -5.39 11.79 5.57
C THR A 357 -3.98 11.65 5.04
N ILE A 358 -3.38 12.77 4.64
CA ILE A 358 -1.97 12.84 4.24
C ILE A 358 -1.18 13.43 5.41
N TYR A 359 -0.10 12.77 5.79
CA TYR A 359 0.81 13.20 6.83
C TYR A 359 2.09 13.77 6.25
N MET A 360 2.64 14.77 6.93
CA MET A 360 3.99 15.26 6.70
C MET A 360 4.93 14.66 7.74
N TYR A 361 6.10 14.26 7.29
CA TYR A 361 7.21 13.79 8.11
C TYR A 361 8.45 14.63 7.82
N GLU A 362 9.38 14.69 8.77
CA GLU A 362 10.66 15.36 8.63
C GLU A 362 11.80 14.47 9.14
N VAL A 363 12.93 14.51 8.48
CA VAL A 363 14.15 13.89 9.01
C VAL A 363 14.76 14.83 10.03
N GLN A 364 14.78 14.41 11.30
CA GLN A 364 15.34 15.13 12.44
C GLN A 364 16.31 14.23 13.21
N GLY A 365 17.56 14.64 13.32
CA GLY A 365 18.57 13.90 14.07
C GLY A 365 18.81 12.47 13.56
N GLY A 366 18.55 12.20 12.29
CA GLY A 366 18.70 10.88 11.66
C GLY A 366 17.51 9.93 11.86
N GLN A 367 16.35 10.45 12.22
CA GLN A 367 15.08 9.71 12.32
C GLN A 367 14.00 10.41 11.50
N ILE A 368 13.06 9.67 10.96
CA ILE A 368 11.88 10.21 10.27
C ILE A 368 10.77 10.38 11.31
N VAL A 369 10.44 11.63 11.64
CA VAL A 369 9.44 11.98 12.66
C VAL A 369 8.20 12.60 12.03
N PRO A 370 6.98 12.27 12.49
CA PRO A 370 5.76 12.87 11.98
C PRO A 370 5.64 14.33 12.47
N LEU A 371 5.24 15.23 11.56
CA LEU A 371 4.87 16.61 11.87
C LEU A 371 3.36 16.77 12.03
N GLY A 372 2.56 15.83 11.53
CA GLY A 372 1.12 15.82 11.58
C GLY A 372 0.44 15.83 10.21
N PRO A 373 -0.89 15.90 10.16
CA PRO A 373 -1.65 15.90 8.93
C PRO A 373 -1.48 17.20 8.16
N ILE A 374 -1.57 17.11 6.82
CA ILE A 374 -1.52 18.22 5.87
C ILE A 374 -2.68 18.11 4.85
N GLY A 375 -3.12 19.23 4.27
CA GLY A 375 -4.19 19.31 3.27
C GLY A 375 -5.49 19.83 3.80
#